data_1984f40e850daed51dcf23c392d551e8
#
_entry.id   1984f40e850daed51dcf23c392d551e8
#
_cell.length_a   1.000
_cell.length_b   1.000
_cell.length_c   1.000
_cell.angle_alpha   90.00
_cell.angle_beta   90.00
_cell.angle_gamma   90.00
#
_symmetry.space_group_name_H-M   'P 1'
#
loop_
_entity.id
_entity.type
_entity.pdbx_description
1 polymer ?
#
loop_
_entity_poly.entity_id
_entity_poly.type
_entity_poly.pdbx_seq_one_letter_code
_entity_poly.pdbx_strand_id
1 'polypeptide(L)'
;MAKWSLLRKELHDSLSLCNWMGPWVASPLKERGYRGDDSIESMLYSLATGDKKDRAELDRVAERIFVLHRALTIRDMGTKEMRTQHDTIPEWVFTDKSEKAAFSKGSTRMDRNDTQVAMDMFYDEMGWDRVTGAPTRQTYRRVGLDKIAEELGQRKLLP
;
A
#
# COMPACT_ATOMS: atom_id res chain seq x y z
N MET A 1 -6.80 1.01 -7.44
CA MET A 1 -6.23 2.34 -7.07
C MET A 1 -5.52 2.34 -5.73
N ALA A 2 -6.06 1.80 -4.65
CA ALA A 2 -5.43 1.82 -3.33
C ALA A 2 -4.03 1.18 -3.31
N LYS A 3 -3.88 -0.03 -3.84
CA LYS A 3 -2.58 -0.71 -3.97
C LYS A 3 -1.55 0.18 -4.66
N TRP A 4 -1.89 0.73 -5.84
CA TRP A 4 -0.97 1.59 -6.58
C TRP A 4 -0.51 2.79 -5.76
N SER A 5 -1.43 3.48 -5.08
CA SER A 5 -1.11 4.65 -4.26
C SER A 5 -0.18 4.31 -3.09
N LEU A 6 -0.44 3.19 -2.41
CA LEU A 6 0.41 2.73 -1.31
C LEU A 6 1.81 2.34 -1.80
N LEU A 7 1.92 1.61 -2.89
CA LEU A 7 3.22 1.22 -3.44
C LEU A 7 4.03 2.42 -3.94
N ARG A 8 3.36 3.44 -4.51
CA ARG A 8 4.06 4.70 -4.86
C ARG A 8 4.59 5.40 -3.62
N LYS A 9 3.81 5.43 -2.55
CA LYS A 9 4.27 6.02 -1.29
C LYS A 9 5.48 5.27 -0.72
N GLU A 10 5.43 3.95 -0.64
CA GLU A 10 6.57 3.13 -0.21
C GLU A 10 7.83 3.39 -1.05
N LEU A 11 7.66 3.51 -2.37
CA LEU A 11 8.77 3.81 -3.26
C LEU A 11 9.32 5.21 -3.02
N HIS A 12 8.46 6.22 -2.91
CA HIS A 12 8.89 7.60 -2.67
C HIS A 12 9.61 7.75 -1.33
N ASP A 13 9.09 7.14 -0.27
CA ASP A 13 9.72 7.15 1.05
C ASP A 13 11.10 6.46 1.00
N SER A 14 11.21 5.34 0.28
CA SER A 14 12.47 4.62 0.09
C SER A 14 13.50 5.36 -0.76
N LEU A 15 13.04 6.16 -1.71
CA LEU A 15 13.90 7.00 -2.56
C LEU A 15 14.13 8.40 -1.98
N SER A 16 13.61 8.68 -0.78
CA SER A 16 13.65 10.01 -0.16
C SER A 16 13.01 11.12 -1.01
N LEU A 17 11.96 10.76 -1.76
CA LEU A 17 11.20 11.69 -2.59
C LEU A 17 10.00 12.24 -1.82
N CYS A 18 9.70 13.51 -2.04
CA CYS A 18 8.54 14.15 -1.43
C CYS A 18 7.24 13.69 -2.10
N ASN A 19 6.34 13.08 -1.33
CA ASN A 19 5.03 12.64 -1.83
C ASN A 19 4.12 13.79 -2.30
N TRP A 20 4.37 15.02 -1.84
CA TRP A 20 3.63 16.21 -2.28
C TRP A 20 4.06 16.71 -3.66
N MET A 21 5.21 16.29 -4.15
CA MET A 21 5.67 16.61 -5.51
C MET A 21 5.06 15.68 -6.56
N GLY A 22 4.46 14.56 -6.14
CA GLY A 22 3.68 13.67 -7.00
C GLY A 22 2.19 14.05 -7.05
N PRO A 23 1.42 13.44 -7.92
CA PRO A 23 1.82 12.33 -8.77
C PRO A 23 2.57 12.77 -10.04
N TRP A 24 3.74 12.21 -10.26
CA TRP A 24 4.58 12.43 -11.46
C TRP A 24 3.89 12.00 -12.76
N VAL A 25 2.80 11.27 -12.65
CA VAL A 25 1.97 10.80 -13.77
C VAL A 25 1.06 11.88 -14.36
N ALA A 26 0.97 13.05 -13.71
CA ALA A 26 0.19 14.19 -14.16
C ALA A 26 1.09 15.41 -14.39
N SER A 27 0.70 16.27 -15.32
CA SER A 27 1.38 17.54 -15.60
C SER A 27 0.32 18.64 -15.72
N PRO A 28 0.57 19.85 -15.23
CA PRO A 28 -0.30 21.00 -15.48
C PRO A 28 -0.17 21.55 -16.91
N LEU A 29 0.76 21.03 -17.70
CA LEU A 29 1.11 21.56 -19.01
C LEU A 29 0.19 20.98 -20.10
N LYS A 30 -0.55 21.85 -20.77
CA LYS A 30 -1.45 21.48 -21.87
C LYS A 30 -0.72 20.89 -23.07
N GLU A 31 0.48 21.39 -23.39
CA GLU A 31 1.34 20.89 -24.46
C GLU A 31 1.82 19.46 -24.24
N ARG A 32 1.76 18.96 -23.01
CA ARG A 32 2.01 17.56 -22.65
C ARG A 32 0.73 16.73 -22.56
N GLY A 33 -0.41 17.28 -22.98
CA GLY A 33 -1.72 16.62 -22.83
C GLY A 33 -2.06 16.30 -21.38
N TYR A 34 -1.57 17.09 -20.43
CA TYR A 34 -1.71 16.87 -18.97
C TYR A 34 -1.09 15.55 -18.46
N ARG A 35 -0.26 14.89 -19.25
CA ARG A 35 0.45 13.69 -18.86
C ARG A 35 1.80 14.06 -18.22
N GLY A 36 2.06 13.44 -17.08
CA GLY A 36 3.37 13.46 -16.43
C GLY A 36 4.33 12.48 -17.08
N ASP A 37 5.41 12.22 -16.37
CA ASP A 37 6.42 11.24 -16.78
C ASP A 37 6.51 10.16 -15.69
N ASP A 38 6.05 8.97 -16.01
CA ASP A 38 6.03 7.81 -15.10
C ASP A 38 7.35 7.04 -15.06
N SER A 39 8.36 7.50 -15.82
CA SER A 39 9.72 6.95 -15.78
C SER A 39 10.66 7.68 -14.80
N ILE A 40 10.24 8.83 -14.23
CA ILE A 40 11.10 9.68 -13.40
C ILE A 40 11.70 8.89 -12.21
N GLU A 41 10.90 8.09 -11.52
CA GLU A 41 11.36 7.32 -10.36
C GLU A 41 12.45 6.32 -10.75
N SER A 42 12.26 5.59 -11.85
CA SER A 42 13.25 4.65 -12.36
C SER A 42 14.50 5.34 -12.89
N MET A 43 14.37 6.50 -13.51
CA MET A 43 15.51 7.33 -13.92
C MET A 43 16.32 7.83 -12.72
N LEU A 44 15.66 8.39 -11.71
CA LEU A 44 16.31 8.87 -10.49
C LEU A 44 17.06 7.75 -9.78
N TYR A 45 16.39 6.60 -9.57
CA TYR A 45 17.01 5.43 -8.98
C TYR A 45 18.25 4.99 -9.75
N SER A 46 18.11 4.81 -11.07
CA SER A 46 19.18 4.29 -11.93
C SER A 46 20.37 5.25 -11.99
N LEU A 47 20.13 6.56 -12.03
CA LEU A 47 21.18 7.57 -12.04
C LEU A 47 21.91 7.67 -10.69
N ALA A 48 21.19 7.52 -9.58
CA ALA A 48 21.78 7.61 -8.25
C ALA A 48 22.57 6.36 -7.86
N THR A 49 22.13 5.18 -8.28
CA THR A 49 22.70 3.89 -7.83
C THR A 49 23.61 3.24 -8.86
N GLY A 50 23.49 3.60 -10.13
CA GLY A 50 24.11 2.89 -11.26
C GLY A 50 23.41 1.57 -11.62
N ASP A 51 22.41 1.12 -10.84
CA ASP A 51 21.64 -0.09 -11.09
C ASP A 51 20.38 0.27 -11.91
N LYS A 52 20.34 -0.24 -13.13
CA LYS A 52 19.22 0.04 -14.04
C LYS A 52 18.01 -0.81 -13.67
N LYS A 53 16.94 -0.15 -13.23
CA LYS A 53 15.64 -0.75 -13.01
C LYS A 53 14.56 0.00 -13.77
N ASP A 54 13.70 -0.76 -14.42
CA ASP A 54 12.49 -0.18 -15.02
C ASP A 54 11.41 0.06 -13.95
N ARG A 55 10.30 0.67 -14.37
CA ARG A 55 9.17 0.95 -13.48
C ARG A 55 8.58 -0.31 -12.86
N ALA A 56 8.42 -1.38 -13.65
CA ALA A 56 7.81 -2.61 -13.17
C ALA A 56 8.71 -3.31 -12.13
N GLU A 57 10.02 -3.19 -12.27
CA GLU A 57 10.98 -3.69 -11.28
C GLU A 57 10.90 -2.89 -9.98
N LEU A 58 10.80 -1.56 -10.06
CA LEU A 58 10.62 -0.73 -8.86
C LEU A 58 9.27 -0.97 -8.19
N ASP A 59 8.21 -1.23 -8.95
CA ASP A 59 6.90 -1.62 -8.40
C ASP A 59 6.99 -2.93 -7.59
N ARG A 60 7.77 -3.90 -8.08
CA ARG A 60 8.03 -5.15 -7.31
C ARG A 60 8.84 -4.90 -6.04
N VAL A 61 9.81 -4.00 -6.10
CA VAL A 61 10.57 -3.60 -4.91
C VAL A 61 9.66 -2.93 -3.89
N ALA A 62 8.83 -1.99 -4.32
CA ALA A 62 7.86 -1.32 -3.45
C ALA A 62 6.87 -2.31 -2.81
N GLU A 63 6.35 -3.27 -3.59
CA GLU A 63 5.48 -4.32 -3.05
C GLU A 63 6.21 -5.19 -2.02
N ARG A 64 7.46 -5.55 -2.28
CA ARG A 64 8.29 -6.28 -1.30
C ARG A 64 8.46 -5.51 0.00
N ILE A 65 8.74 -4.21 -0.06
CA ILE A 65 8.89 -3.35 1.11
C ILE A 65 7.58 -3.29 1.89
N PHE A 66 6.46 -3.07 1.21
CA PHE A 66 5.15 -2.98 1.84
C PHE A 66 4.73 -4.30 2.52
N VAL A 67 4.98 -5.45 1.88
CA VAL A 67 4.75 -6.78 2.49
C VAL A 67 5.67 -7.00 3.68
N LEU A 68 6.93 -6.52 3.63
CA LEU A 68 7.84 -6.61 4.76
C LEU A 68 7.39 -5.73 5.94
N HIS A 69 6.91 -4.51 5.70
CA HIS A 69 6.32 -3.67 6.74
C HIS A 69 5.14 -4.38 7.43
N ARG A 70 4.27 -5.01 6.64
CA ARG A 70 3.16 -5.80 7.21
C ARG A 70 3.67 -6.96 8.07
N ALA A 71 4.71 -7.67 7.62
CA ALA A 71 5.32 -8.76 8.38
C ALA A 71 5.91 -8.27 9.72
N LEU A 72 6.58 -7.11 9.71
CA LEU A 72 7.10 -6.49 10.93
C LEU A 72 5.97 -6.14 11.90
N THR A 73 4.89 -5.54 11.41
CA THR A 73 3.71 -5.23 12.23
C THR A 73 3.11 -6.49 12.87
N ILE A 74 2.92 -7.55 12.08
CA ILE A 74 2.42 -8.86 12.57
C ILE A 74 3.34 -9.42 13.66
N ARG A 75 4.64 -9.38 13.46
CA ARG A 75 5.63 -9.85 14.43
C ARG A 75 5.58 -9.04 15.72
N ASP A 76 5.57 -7.72 15.61
CA ASP A 76 5.65 -6.81 16.77
C ASP A 76 4.35 -6.80 17.57
N MET A 77 3.20 -6.96 16.93
CA MET A 77 1.90 -7.13 17.59
C MET A 77 1.69 -8.56 18.12
N GLY A 78 2.47 -9.53 17.66
CA GLY A 78 2.32 -10.94 18.04
C GLY A 78 1.01 -11.60 17.57
N THR A 79 0.37 -11.05 16.54
CA THR A 79 -0.91 -11.53 16.02
C THR A 79 -0.99 -11.41 14.51
N LYS A 80 -1.70 -12.33 13.87
CA LYS A 80 -2.03 -12.26 12.44
C LYS A 80 -3.39 -11.57 12.16
N GLU A 81 -4.15 -11.29 13.20
CA GLU A 81 -5.52 -10.73 13.10
C GLU A 81 -5.49 -9.22 12.78
N MET A 82 -4.82 -8.88 11.69
CA MET A 82 -4.59 -7.49 11.28
C MET A 82 -5.90 -6.78 10.94
N ARG A 83 -6.84 -7.48 10.29
CA ARG A 83 -8.13 -6.91 9.90
C ARG A 83 -8.90 -6.30 11.06
N THR A 84 -8.85 -6.94 12.22
CA THR A 84 -9.63 -6.55 13.40
C THR A 84 -8.83 -5.78 14.42
N GLN A 85 -7.50 -5.95 14.45
CA GLN A 85 -6.65 -5.37 15.47
C GLN A 85 -5.79 -4.20 14.99
N HIS A 86 -5.61 -4.08 13.68
CA HIS A 86 -4.76 -3.03 13.09
C HIS A 86 -5.50 -2.19 12.03
N ASP A 87 -6.17 -2.84 11.06
CA ASP A 87 -6.79 -2.16 9.91
C ASP A 87 -8.18 -1.60 10.27
N THR A 88 -8.28 -0.97 11.44
CA THR A 88 -9.53 -0.43 11.95
C THR A 88 -9.71 1.02 11.52
N ILE A 89 -10.95 1.37 11.16
CA ILE A 89 -11.33 2.74 10.83
C ILE A 89 -11.98 3.36 12.06
N PRO A 90 -11.54 4.56 12.48
CA PRO A 90 -12.11 5.24 13.63
C PRO A 90 -13.62 5.47 13.48
N GLU A 91 -14.36 5.27 14.56
CA GLU A 91 -15.84 5.36 14.60
C GLU A 91 -16.38 6.69 14.07
N TRP A 92 -15.70 7.78 14.35
CA TRP A 92 -16.12 9.11 13.91
C TRP A 92 -16.24 9.24 12.38
N VAL A 93 -15.47 8.46 11.60
CA VAL A 93 -15.55 8.44 10.13
C VAL A 93 -16.96 8.04 9.65
N PHE A 94 -17.64 7.18 10.42
CA PHE A 94 -18.97 6.69 10.11
C PHE A 94 -20.08 7.51 10.75
N THR A 95 -19.80 8.25 11.81
CA THR A 95 -20.82 8.93 12.65
C THR A 95 -20.77 10.44 12.59
N ASP A 96 -19.68 11.04 12.11
CA ASP A 96 -19.54 12.49 12.02
C ASP A 96 -20.63 13.08 11.13
N LYS A 97 -21.42 14.00 11.71
CA LYS A 97 -22.53 14.69 11.05
C LYS A 97 -22.14 16.09 10.58
N SER A 98 -20.89 16.52 10.83
CA SER A 98 -20.50 17.86 10.47
C SER A 98 -20.47 18.05 8.96
N GLU A 99 -21.03 19.17 8.49
CA GLU A 99 -20.92 19.58 7.07
C GLU A 99 -19.48 19.90 6.66
N LYS A 100 -18.56 19.93 7.64
CA LYS A 100 -17.12 20.16 7.48
C LYS A 100 -16.31 18.88 7.57
N ALA A 101 -16.95 17.70 7.58
CA ALA A 101 -16.26 16.43 7.54
C ALA A 101 -15.20 16.44 6.43
N ALA A 102 -13.98 16.02 6.76
CA ALA A 102 -12.73 16.37 6.12
C ALA A 102 -12.61 15.99 4.63
N PHE A 103 -13.57 15.29 4.07
CA PHE A 103 -13.39 14.72 2.74
C PHE A 103 -14.35 15.21 1.66
N SER A 104 -15.36 16.02 1.97
CA SER A 104 -16.03 16.79 0.91
C SER A 104 -17.29 17.53 1.36
N LYS A 105 -17.45 18.71 0.86
CA LYS A 105 -18.70 19.46 0.83
C LYS A 105 -19.72 18.64 0.02
N GLY A 106 -20.70 18.06 0.69
CA GLY A 106 -21.77 17.26 0.07
C GLY A 106 -21.47 15.78 -0.14
N SER A 107 -20.38 15.21 0.44
CA SER A 107 -20.20 13.77 0.38
C SER A 107 -21.05 13.05 1.40
N THR A 108 -21.49 11.88 0.98
CA THR A 108 -22.09 10.90 1.86
C THR A 108 -21.03 10.38 2.85
N ARG A 109 -21.44 10.03 4.05
CA ARG A 109 -20.60 9.33 5.03
C ARG A 109 -20.11 8.03 4.42
N MET A 110 -18.96 7.57 4.90
CA MET A 110 -18.53 6.22 4.58
C MET A 110 -19.55 5.22 5.11
N ASP A 111 -19.98 4.31 4.25
CA ASP A 111 -20.80 3.18 4.66
C ASP A 111 -19.90 2.07 5.19
N ARG A 112 -20.33 1.40 6.28
CA ARG A 112 -19.55 0.32 6.89
C ARG A 112 -19.43 -0.89 5.99
N ASN A 113 -20.49 -1.27 5.29
CA ASN A 113 -20.48 -2.42 4.41
C ASN A 113 -19.59 -2.17 3.19
N ASP A 114 -19.72 -0.97 2.58
CA ASP A 114 -18.86 -0.57 1.46
C ASP A 114 -17.38 -0.57 1.89
N THR A 115 -17.08 -0.14 3.12
CA THR A 115 -15.74 -0.18 3.67
C THR A 115 -15.22 -1.62 3.79
N GLN A 116 -16.04 -2.56 4.27
CA GLN A 116 -15.63 -3.97 4.36
C GLN A 116 -15.39 -4.57 2.96
N VAL A 117 -16.24 -4.26 2.00
CA VAL A 117 -16.05 -4.66 0.59
C VAL A 117 -14.76 -4.09 0.02
N ALA A 118 -14.47 -2.82 0.28
CA ALA A 118 -13.23 -2.18 -0.17
C ALA A 118 -11.98 -2.83 0.46
N MET A 119 -12.04 -3.21 1.74
CA MET A 119 -10.96 -3.95 2.40
C MET A 119 -10.77 -5.34 1.77
N ASP A 120 -11.85 -6.07 1.49
CA ASP A 120 -11.77 -7.36 0.81
C ASP A 120 -11.10 -7.24 -0.56
N MET A 121 -11.51 -6.26 -1.35
CA MET A 121 -10.92 -5.98 -2.66
C MET A 121 -9.42 -5.65 -2.54
N PHE A 122 -9.03 -4.89 -1.53
CA PHE A 122 -7.63 -4.56 -1.28
C PHE A 122 -6.81 -5.81 -0.90
N TYR A 123 -7.31 -6.65 0.01
CA TYR A 123 -6.62 -7.87 0.40
C TYR A 123 -6.46 -8.84 -0.78
N ASP A 124 -7.49 -8.96 -1.62
CA ASP A 124 -7.40 -9.75 -2.86
C ASP A 124 -6.31 -9.24 -3.80
N GLU A 125 -6.30 -7.92 -4.04
CA GLU A 125 -5.33 -7.29 -4.94
C GLU A 125 -3.89 -7.46 -4.43
N MET A 126 -3.72 -7.52 -3.09
CA MET A 126 -2.43 -7.77 -2.45
C MET A 126 -2.09 -9.27 -2.33
N GLY A 127 -3.06 -10.16 -2.54
CA GLY A 127 -2.91 -11.60 -2.30
C GLY A 127 -2.84 -11.95 -0.82
N TRP A 128 -3.52 -11.15 0.02
CA TRP A 128 -3.62 -11.35 1.45
C TRP A 128 -4.87 -12.13 1.82
N ASP A 129 -4.85 -12.75 2.98
CA ASP A 129 -6.02 -13.45 3.51
C ASP A 129 -7.09 -12.45 3.98
N ARG A 130 -8.32 -12.60 3.48
CA ARG A 130 -9.42 -11.66 3.77
C ARG A 130 -9.85 -11.70 5.25
N VAL A 131 -9.73 -12.86 5.89
CA VAL A 131 -10.19 -13.01 7.27
C VAL A 131 -9.26 -12.32 8.23
N THR A 132 -7.97 -12.56 8.06
CA THR A 132 -6.95 -12.04 8.96
C THR A 132 -6.37 -10.69 8.53
N GLY A 133 -6.42 -10.35 7.24
CA GLY A 133 -5.71 -9.19 6.67
C GLY A 133 -4.19 -9.37 6.61
N ALA A 134 -3.69 -10.61 6.76
CA ALA A 134 -2.28 -10.94 6.73
C ALA A 134 -1.85 -11.50 5.37
N PRO A 135 -0.60 -11.23 4.92
CA PRO A 135 -0.07 -11.82 3.70
C PRO A 135 -0.02 -13.34 3.80
N THR A 136 -0.45 -14.01 2.72
CA THR A 136 -0.35 -15.47 2.63
C THR A 136 1.09 -15.93 2.40
N ARG A 137 1.39 -17.19 2.67
CA ARG A 137 2.70 -17.78 2.34
C ARG A 137 3.05 -17.60 0.85
N GLN A 138 2.05 -17.68 -0.04
CA GLN A 138 2.24 -17.46 -1.46
C GLN A 138 2.65 -16.01 -1.76
N THR A 139 2.07 -15.02 -1.07
CA THR A 139 2.44 -13.61 -1.20
C THR A 139 3.89 -13.39 -0.81
N TYR A 140 4.34 -13.92 0.32
CA TYR A 140 5.73 -13.81 0.74
C TYR A 140 6.70 -14.41 -0.30
N ARG A 141 6.38 -15.60 -0.85
CA ARG A 141 7.19 -16.22 -1.91
C ARG A 141 7.26 -15.35 -3.16
N ARG A 142 6.13 -14.83 -3.59
CA ARG A 142 6.03 -13.98 -4.79
C ARG A 142 6.94 -12.75 -4.72
N VAL A 143 7.12 -12.19 -3.53
CA VAL A 143 7.99 -11.02 -3.33
C VAL A 143 9.39 -11.39 -2.79
N GLY A 144 9.76 -12.67 -2.73
CA GLY A 144 11.08 -13.15 -2.32
C GLY A 144 11.36 -12.98 -0.82
N LEU A 145 10.35 -13.18 0.02
CA LEU A 145 10.43 -13.11 1.48
C LEU A 145 10.17 -14.49 2.14
N ASP A 146 10.64 -15.58 1.53
CA ASP A 146 10.42 -16.95 2.01
C ASP A 146 10.88 -17.16 3.45
N LYS A 147 12.05 -16.65 3.81
CA LYS A 147 12.59 -16.77 5.18
C LYS A 147 11.71 -16.10 6.23
N ILE A 148 11.10 -14.96 5.87
CA ILE A 148 10.15 -14.26 6.74
C ILE A 148 8.88 -15.10 6.93
N ALA A 149 8.37 -15.71 5.86
CA ALA A 149 7.23 -16.60 5.94
C ALA A 149 7.52 -17.84 6.81
N GLU A 150 8.73 -18.39 6.75
CA GLU A 150 9.15 -19.50 7.62
C GLU A 150 9.16 -19.08 9.09
N GLU A 151 9.77 -17.95 9.40
CA GLU A 151 9.83 -17.41 10.77
C GLU A 151 8.43 -17.15 11.35
N LEU A 152 7.57 -16.45 10.59
CA LEU A 152 6.19 -16.20 11.01
C LEU A 152 5.38 -17.49 11.15
N GLY A 153 5.63 -18.48 10.28
CA GLY A 153 5.01 -19.79 10.38
C GLY A 153 5.38 -20.56 11.67
N GLN A 154 6.66 -20.55 12.06
CA GLN A 154 7.13 -21.13 13.32
C GLN A 154 6.47 -20.47 14.53
N ARG A 155 6.18 -19.19 14.46
CA ARG A 155 5.48 -18.40 15.50
C ARG A 155 3.96 -18.51 15.42
N LYS A 156 3.39 -19.27 14.48
CA LYS A 156 1.95 -19.38 14.21
C LYS A 156 1.28 -18.05 13.83
N LEU A 157 2.03 -17.16 13.20
CA LEU A 157 1.61 -15.82 12.77
C LEU A 157 1.28 -15.73 11.26
N LEU A 158 1.15 -16.87 10.58
CA LEU A 158 0.62 -16.93 9.21
C LEU A 158 -0.88 -17.29 9.24
N PRO A 159 -1.67 -16.77 8.25
CA PRO A 159 -3.04 -17.21 8.06
C PRO A 159 -3.13 -18.68 7.67
#